data_cd6d771bbc67a3ae1100f866a3e204eb
#
_entry.id   cd6d771bbc67a3ae1100f866a3e204eb
#
_cell.length_a   1.000
_cell.length_b   1.000
_cell.length_c   1.000
_cell.angle_alpha   90.00
_cell.angle_beta   90.00
_cell.angle_gamma   90.00
#
_symmetry.space_group_name_H-M   'P 1'
#
loop_
_entity.id
_entity.type
_entity.pdbx_description
1 polymer ?
#
loop_
_entity_poly.entity_id
_entity_poly.type
_entity_poly.pdbx_seq_one_letter_code
_entity_poly.pdbx_strand_id
1 'polypeptide(L)'
;MRVFVTGAIGFIGFHLCKKLLGKDVQVIGIDNFNSYYDPTLKEARFRKLKEISNSNNFKIFRGDIKNSDVLKNIFDEFSPDVVVN
;
A
#
# COMPACT_ATOMS: atom_id res chain seq x y z
N MET A 1 13.95 -5.52 3.73
CA MET A 1 12.67 -6.28 3.78
C MET A 1 11.63 -5.56 2.95
N ARG A 2 10.87 -6.29 2.20
CA ARG A 2 9.75 -5.79 1.40
C ARG A 2 8.45 -6.35 1.96
N VAL A 3 7.53 -5.46 2.29
CA VAL A 3 6.23 -5.83 2.86
C VAL A 3 5.13 -5.40 1.88
N PHE A 4 4.26 -6.33 1.53
CA PHE A 4 3.10 -6.06 0.68
C PHE A 4 1.87 -5.95 1.56
N VAL A 5 1.17 -4.82 1.47
CA VAL A 5 0.00 -4.52 2.30
C VAL A 5 -1.23 -4.38 1.40
N THR A 6 -2.23 -5.21 1.61
CA THR A 6 -3.53 -5.06 0.94
C THR A 6 -4.40 -4.11 1.75
N GLY A 7 -5.27 -3.36 1.07
CA GLY A 7 -6.05 -2.33 1.73
C GLY A 7 -5.20 -1.22 2.33
N ALA A 8 -4.12 -0.86 1.65
CA ALA A 8 -3.06 -0.01 2.18
C ALA A 8 -3.54 1.39 2.58
N ILE A 9 -4.62 1.89 1.98
CA ILE A 9 -5.17 3.22 2.24
C ILE A 9 -6.40 3.17 3.15
N GLY A 10 -6.83 1.97 3.54
CA GLY A 10 -7.84 1.81 4.58
C GLY A 10 -7.32 2.26 5.94
N PHE A 11 -8.20 2.31 6.94
CA PHE A 11 -7.82 2.81 8.27
C PHE A 11 -6.65 2.03 8.87
N ILE A 12 -6.76 0.71 8.92
CA ILE A 12 -5.71 -0.13 9.52
C ILE A 12 -4.48 -0.17 8.62
N GLY A 13 -4.68 -0.37 7.31
CA GLY A 13 -3.58 -0.44 6.35
C GLY A 13 -2.75 0.84 6.30
N PHE A 14 -3.40 2.00 6.34
CA PHE A 14 -2.71 3.28 6.35
C PHE A 14 -1.79 3.43 7.58
N HIS A 15 -2.29 3.12 8.76
CA HIS A 15 -1.49 3.22 9.98
C HIS A 15 -0.35 2.22 10.00
N LEU A 16 -0.57 1.03 9.47
CA LEU A 16 0.49 0.03 9.33
C LEU A 16 1.57 0.51 8.37
N CYS A 17 1.20 1.01 7.19
CA CYS A 17 2.16 1.54 6.22
C CYS A 17 2.98 2.69 6.81
N LYS A 18 2.31 3.60 7.51
CA LYS A 18 2.97 4.73 8.17
C LYS A 18 4.02 4.24 9.16
N LYS A 19 3.69 3.24 9.95
CA LYS A 19 4.62 2.68 10.94
C LYS A 19 5.79 1.95 10.27
N LEU A 20 5.53 1.16 9.23
CA LEU A 20 6.56 0.43 8.51
C LEU A 20 7.54 1.37 7.81
N LEU A 21 7.05 2.44 7.22
CA LEU A 21 7.90 3.41 6.52
C LEU A 21 8.87 4.12 7.46
N GLY A 22 8.55 4.18 8.74
CA GLY A 22 9.47 4.71 9.75
C GLY A 22 10.59 3.76 10.15
N LYS A 23 10.63 2.53 9.62
CA LYS A 23 11.53 1.47 10.07
C LYS A 23 12.48 0.93 9.00
N ASP A 24 12.78 1.70 7.98
CA ASP A 24 13.69 1.28 6.90
C ASP A 24 13.19 0.00 6.19
N VAL A 25 11.90 -0.05 5.93
CA VAL A 25 11.22 -1.16 5.25
C VAL A 25 10.64 -0.64 3.94
N GLN A 26 10.77 -1.42 2.87
CA GLN A 26 10.08 -1.12 1.61
C GLN A 26 8.65 -1.60 1.69
N VAL A 27 7.71 -0.71 1.39
CA VAL A 27 6.27 -1.01 1.43
C VAL A 27 5.69 -0.96 0.04
N ILE A 28 5.05 -2.04 -0.37
CA ILE A 28 4.27 -2.10 -1.60
C ILE A 28 2.81 -2.25 -1.17
N GLY A 29 1.96 -1.33 -1.57
CA GLY A 29 0.56 -1.35 -1.20
C GLY A 29 -0.35 -1.53 -2.40
N ILE A 30 -1.52 -2.09 -2.17
CA ILE A 30 -2.61 -2.11 -3.14
C ILE A 30 -3.90 -1.67 -2.45
N ASP A 31 -4.68 -0.85 -3.13
CA ASP A 31 -5.99 -0.40 -2.65
C ASP A 31 -6.83 -0.01 -3.87
N ASN A 32 -8.12 -0.33 -3.83
CA ASN A 32 -9.03 0.08 -4.90
C ASN A 32 -9.52 1.52 -4.73
N PHE A 33 -9.15 2.17 -3.63
CA PHE A 33 -9.55 3.53 -3.28
C PHE A 33 -11.05 3.72 -3.11
N ASN A 34 -11.80 2.63 -2.95
CA ASN A 34 -13.22 2.70 -2.64
C ASN A 34 -13.44 3.22 -1.22
N SER A 35 -14.42 4.10 -1.08
CA SER A 35 -14.86 4.59 0.22
C SER A 35 -16.37 4.76 0.17
N TYR A 36 -17.05 4.15 1.15
CA TYR A 36 -18.51 4.29 1.28
C TYR A 36 -18.91 5.60 1.96
N TYR A 37 -17.95 6.26 2.62
CA TYR A 37 -18.22 7.45 3.42
C TYR A 37 -17.70 8.71 2.74
N ASP A 38 -16.39 8.81 2.59
CA ASP A 38 -15.74 10.01 2.06
C ASP A 38 -14.56 9.60 1.18
N PRO A 39 -14.70 9.71 -0.16
CA PRO A 39 -13.62 9.34 -1.06
C PRO A 39 -12.37 10.21 -0.89
N THR A 40 -12.51 11.45 -0.38
CA THR A 40 -11.37 12.32 -0.17
C THR A 40 -10.48 11.85 0.97
N LEU A 41 -11.01 11.06 1.91
CA LEU A 41 -10.24 10.54 3.04
C LEU A 41 -9.11 9.61 2.59
N LYS A 42 -9.39 8.71 1.65
CA LYS A 42 -8.36 7.82 1.11
C LYS A 42 -7.31 8.58 0.31
N GLU A 43 -7.71 9.58 -0.46
CA GLU A 43 -6.75 10.42 -1.18
C GLU A 43 -5.85 11.20 -0.20
N ALA A 44 -6.39 11.69 0.91
CA ALA A 44 -5.62 12.38 1.93
C ALA A 44 -4.61 11.44 2.59
N ARG A 45 -5.02 10.20 2.90
CA ARG A 45 -4.12 9.19 3.45
C ARG A 45 -3.00 8.84 2.47
N PHE A 46 -3.32 8.69 1.21
CA PHE A 46 -2.33 8.41 0.18
C PHE A 46 -1.28 9.53 0.12
N ARG A 47 -1.72 10.79 0.09
CA ARG A 47 -0.81 11.94 0.09
C ARG A 47 0.09 11.95 1.31
N LYS A 48 -0.46 11.63 2.48
CA LYS A 48 0.33 11.59 3.72
C LYS A 48 1.43 10.54 3.65
N LEU A 49 1.12 9.35 3.13
CA LEU A 49 2.13 8.30 2.98
C LEU A 49 3.22 8.73 1.99
N LYS A 50 2.86 9.41 0.92
CA LYS A 50 3.84 9.93 -0.03
C LYS A 50 4.74 11.00 0.58
N GLU A 51 4.22 11.83 1.48
CA GLU A 51 5.01 12.85 2.16
C GLU A 51 6.07 12.25 3.09
N ILE A 52 5.72 11.19 3.81
CA ILE A 52 6.62 10.59 4.81
C ILE A 52 7.53 9.53 4.22
N SER A 53 7.36 9.18 2.95
CA SER A 53 8.14 8.17 2.26
C SER A 53 9.07 8.82 1.25
N ASN A 54 9.94 8.01 0.66
CA ASN A 54 10.71 8.40 -0.52
C ASN A 54 10.40 7.45 -1.67
N SER A 55 10.88 7.77 -2.87
CA SER A 55 10.59 7.00 -4.08
C SER A 55 11.11 5.56 -4.03
N ASN A 56 12.03 5.26 -3.11
CA ASN A 56 12.67 3.96 -3.03
C ASN A 56 12.00 3.01 -2.05
N ASN A 57 11.19 3.52 -1.10
CA ASN A 57 10.65 2.69 -0.04
C ASN A 57 9.12 2.59 -0.01
N PHE A 58 8.43 3.28 -0.91
CA PHE A 58 6.97 3.20 -0.96
C PHE A 58 6.45 3.19 -2.38
N LYS A 59 5.61 2.21 -2.69
CA LYS A 59 4.89 2.15 -3.94
C LYS A 59 3.47 1.68 -3.68
N ILE A 60 2.49 2.35 -4.30
CA ILE A 60 1.09 1.97 -4.17
C ILE A 60 0.48 1.74 -5.55
N PHE A 61 -0.32 0.69 -5.63
CA PHE A 61 -1.07 0.35 -6.84
C PHE A 61 -2.56 0.59 -6.59
N ARG A 62 -3.21 1.23 -7.54
CA ARG A 62 -4.68 1.31 -7.55
C ARG A 62 -5.19 0.06 -8.25
N GLY A 63 -5.86 -0.80 -7.52
CA GLY A 63 -6.37 -2.03 -8.09
C GLY A 63 -7.11 -2.87 -7.06
N ASP A 64 -7.68 -3.96 -7.56
CA ASP A 64 -8.44 -4.89 -6.75
C ASP A 64 -7.62 -6.15 -6.50
N ILE A 65 -7.58 -6.61 -5.25
CA ILE A 65 -6.89 -7.86 -4.89
C ILE A 65 -7.53 -9.08 -5.55
N LYS A 66 -8.73 -8.95 -6.07
CA LYS A 66 -9.38 -10.01 -6.86
C LYS A 66 -8.79 -10.16 -8.26
N ASN A 67 -8.03 -9.18 -8.72
CA ASN A 67 -7.39 -9.25 -10.03
C ASN A 67 -6.07 -10.02 -9.90
N SER A 68 -6.10 -11.29 -10.31
CA SER A 68 -4.94 -12.17 -10.19
C SER A 68 -3.74 -11.71 -11.03
N ASP A 69 -3.97 -11.04 -12.15
CA ASP A 69 -2.88 -10.54 -12.99
C ASP A 69 -2.13 -9.41 -12.30
N VAL A 70 -2.83 -8.51 -11.63
CA VAL A 70 -2.21 -7.44 -10.85
C VAL A 70 -1.37 -8.02 -9.72
N LEU A 71 -1.92 -8.97 -8.97
CA LEU A 71 -1.18 -9.63 -7.89
C LEU A 71 0.06 -10.35 -8.40
N LYS A 72 -0.08 -11.09 -9.50
CA LYS A 72 1.05 -11.80 -10.09
C LYS A 72 2.17 -10.84 -10.48
N ASN A 73 1.82 -9.71 -11.11
CA ASN A 73 2.80 -8.72 -11.51
C ASN A 73 3.53 -8.12 -10.31
N ILE A 74 2.82 -7.86 -9.22
CA ILE A 74 3.42 -7.34 -7.99
C ILE A 74 4.41 -8.36 -7.41
N PHE A 75 4.02 -9.64 -7.32
CA PHE A 75 4.89 -10.68 -6.79
C PHE A 75 6.11 -10.90 -7.68
N ASP A 76 5.94 -10.89 -8.99
CA ASP A 76 7.04 -11.09 -9.93
C ASP A 76 8.03 -9.91 -9.89
N GLU A 77 7.55 -8.68 -9.77
CA GLU A 77 8.40 -7.50 -9.81
C GLU A 77 9.08 -7.22 -8.47
N PHE A 78 8.37 -7.37 -7.36
CA PHE A 78 8.88 -6.94 -6.06
C PHE A 78 9.28 -8.08 -5.14
N SER A 79 8.82 -9.30 -5.37
CA SER A 79 9.13 -10.46 -4.53
C SER A 79 9.03 -10.14 -3.03
N PRO A 80 7.84 -9.77 -2.54
CA PRO A 80 7.71 -9.36 -1.14
C PRO A 80 8.04 -10.49 -0.18
N ASP A 81 8.68 -10.12 0.94
CA ASP A 81 9.04 -11.06 2.00
C ASP A 81 7.85 -11.38 2.90
N VAL A 82 6.96 -10.41 3.09
CA VAL A 82 5.81 -10.53 3.98
C VAL A 82 4.59 -9.94 3.29
N VAL A 83 3.46 -10.59 3.46
CA VAL A 83 2.16 -10.10 2.97
C VAL A 83 1.27 -9.86 4.18
N VAL A 84 0.72 -8.66 4.28
CA VAL A 84 -0.25 -8.30 5.32
C VAL A 84 -1.59 -8.02 4.65
N ASN A 85 -2.56 -8.77 5.07
CA ASN A 85 -3.90 -8.71 4.50
C ASN A 85 -4.87 -8.03 5.46
#